data_927c9659d6409554448453dfd7de89a5
#
_entry.id   927c9659d6409554448453dfd7de89a5
#
_cell.length_a   1.000
_cell.length_b   1.000
_cell.length_c   1.000
_cell.angle_alpha   90.00
_cell.angle_beta   90.00
_cell.angle_gamma   90.00
#
_symmetry.space_group_name_H-M   'P 1'
#
loop_
_entity.id
_entity.type
_entity.pdbx_description
1 polymer ?
#
loop_
_entity_poly.entity_id
_entity_poly.type
_entity_poly.pdbx_seq_one_letter_code
_entity_poly.pdbx_strand_id
1 'polypeptide(L)'
;MTSLTVKAERSYPIHFTDTWLEEAKRYISDRPHLFLISESARQATGISLPANQTILLPDGEDQKSFQSFEQVTRECAQRGLNRSAVLVGIGGGATTDLTGYVAASYMRGIDWIAVPTSLAGMVDAAIGGKTGINLPEGKNLVGAFHS
;
A
#
# COMPACT_ATOMS: atom_id res chain seq x y z
N MET A 1 -7.64 3.57 21.24
CA MET A 1 -7.67 3.05 19.85
C MET A 1 -8.46 1.75 19.83
N THR A 2 -9.30 1.57 18.83
CA THR A 2 -10.06 0.34 18.61
C THR A 2 -9.39 -0.48 17.52
N SER A 3 -9.37 -1.79 17.67
CA SER A 3 -8.79 -2.68 16.66
C SER A 3 -9.66 -3.91 16.43
N LEU A 4 -9.54 -4.46 15.24
CA LEU A 4 -10.09 -5.76 14.86
C LEU A 4 -8.95 -6.62 14.34
N THR A 5 -9.14 -7.94 14.39
CA THR A 5 -8.21 -8.88 13.79
C THR A 5 -8.92 -9.64 12.68
N VAL A 6 -8.35 -9.60 11.49
CA VAL A 6 -8.84 -10.37 10.35
C VAL A 6 -8.06 -11.67 10.27
N LYS A 7 -8.78 -12.76 10.08
CA LYS A 7 -8.20 -14.10 9.86
C LYS A 7 -8.41 -14.46 8.40
N ALA A 8 -7.34 -14.50 7.65
CA ALA A 8 -7.32 -14.89 6.24
C ALA A 8 -6.23 -15.95 6.04
N GLU A 9 -5.46 -15.87 4.98
CA GLU A 9 -4.25 -16.68 4.83
C GLU A 9 -3.25 -16.45 5.96
N ARG A 10 -3.29 -15.26 6.54
CA ARG A 10 -2.67 -14.93 7.81
C ARG A 10 -3.54 -13.93 8.56
N SER A 11 -3.39 -13.87 9.87
CA SER A 11 -4.12 -12.90 10.70
C SER A 11 -3.42 -11.55 10.69
N TYR A 12 -4.21 -10.48 10.62
CA TYR A 12 -3.69 -9.13 10.71
C TYR A 12 -4.68 -8.22 11.43
N PRO A 13 -4.20 -7.16 12.12
CA PRO A 13 -5.07 -6.23 12.81
C PRO A 13 -5.58 -5.13 11.88
N ILE A 14 -6.75 -4.60 12.21
CA ILE A 14 -7.28 -3.36 11.65
C ILE A 14 -7.37 -2.38 12.81
N HIS A 15 -6.74 -1.21 12.66
CA HIS A 15 -6.75 -0.16 13.66
C HIS A 15 -7.63 1.01 13.21
N PHE A 16 -8.54 1.41 14.07
CA PHE A 16 -9.37 2.61 13.88
C PHE A 16 -8.71 3.74 14.67
N THR A 17 -8.01 4.63 14.00
CA THR A 17 -7.21 5.67 14.65
C THR A 17 -7.10 6.91 13.76
N ASP A 18 -6.98 8.08 14.38
CA ASP A 18 -6.62 9.33 13.72
C ASP A 18 -5.11 9.64 13.79
N THR A 19 -4.34 8.76 14.45
CA THR A 19 -2.88 8.85 14.56
C THR A 19 -2.20 7.74 13.77
N TRP A 20 -2.64 7.51 12.54
CA TRP A 20 -2.19 6.38 11.74
C TRP A 20 -0.68 6.35 11.48
N LEU A 21 -0.06 7.52 11.35
CA LEU A 21 1.38 7.58 11.10
C LEU A 21 2.19 7.03 12.28
N GLU A 22 1.78 7.34 13.49
CA GLU A 22 2.42 6.81 14.70
C GLU A 22 2.24 5.31 14.80
N GLU A 23 1.04 4.81 14.49
CA GLU A 23 0.78 3.37 14.48
C GLU A 23 1.59 2.65 13.39
N ALA A 24 1.65 3.23 12.19
CA ALA A 24 2.47 2.68 11.11
C ALA A 24 3.94 2.61 11.51
N LYS A 25 4.46 3.67 12.12
CA LYS A 25 5.86 3.70 12.58
C LYS A 25 6.17 2.64 13.62
N ARG A 26 5.22 2.26 14.46
CA ARG A 26 5.41 1.15 15.41
C ARG A 26 5.63 -0.17 14.69
N TYR A 27 4.85 -0.46 13.64
CA TYR A 27 5.01 -1.68 12.86
C TYR A 27 6.27 -1.67 12.02
N ILE A 28 6.64 -0.51 11.49
CA ILE A 28 7.86 -0.34 10.70
C ILE A 28 9.09 -0.52 11.59
N SER A 29 9.09 0.10 12.78
CA SER A 29 10.24 0.11 13.68
C SER A 29 11.50 0.59 12.96
N ASP A 30 12.57 -0.18 12.93
CA ASP A 30 13.82 0.12 12.24
C ASP A 30 13.94 -0.55 10.87
N ARG A 31 12.85 -1.14 10.37
CA ARG A 31 12.83 -1.86 9.09
C ARG A 31 12.93 -0.87 7.92
N PRO A 32 13.58 -1.25 6.82
CA PRO A 32 13.50 -0.48 5.59
C PRO A 32 12.05 -0.31 5.17
N HIS A 33 11.67 0.86 4.70
CA HIS A 33 10.28 1.13 4.34
C HIS A 33 10.18 2.19 3.25
N LEU A 34 9.01 2.22 2.62
CA LEU A 34 8.68 3.16 1.57
C LEU A 34 7.21 3.52 1.66
N PHE A 35 6.90 4.80 1.61
CA PHE A 35 5.54 5.30 1.55
C PHE A 35 5.13 5.50 0.09
N LEU A 36 3.98 4.94 -0.28
CA LEU A 36 3.33 5.20 -1.55
C LEU A 36 2.07 6.01 -1.26
N ILE A 37 2.00 7.22 -1.77
CA ILE A 37 0.89 8.11 -1.48
C ILE A 37 0.35 8.73 -2.77
N SER A 38 -0.97 8.75 -2.91
CA SER A 38 -1.61 9.43 -4.02
C SER A 38 -1.57 10.94 -3.85
N GLU A 39 -1.61 11.69 -4.93
CA GLU A 39 -1.60 13.15 -4.88
C GLU A 39 -2.78 13.70 -4.09
N SER A 40 -3.99 13.15 -4.29
CA SER A 40 -5.17 13.58 -3.55
C SER A 40 -5.07 13.26 -2.06
N ALA A 41 -4.48 12.12 -1.69
CA ALA A 41 -4.26 11.78 -0.29
C ALA A 41 -3.25 12.71 0.36
N ARG A 42 -2.20 13.07 -0.36
CA ARG A 42 -1.20 14.03 0.13
C ARG A 42 -1.84 15.39 0.42
N GLN A 43 -2.69 15.86 -0.48
CA GLN A 43 -3.40 17.13 -0.30
C GLN A 43 -4.43 17.06 0.84
N ALA A 44 -5.19 15.96 0.90
CA ALA A 44 -6.26 15.80 1.89
C ALA A 44 -5.71 15.63 3.31
N THR A 45 -4.62 14.92 3.47
CA THR A 45 -4.03 14.68 4.80
C THR A 45 -3.09 15.80 5.24
N GLY A 46 -2.56 16.59 4.30
CA GLY A 46 -1.57 17.62 4.58
C GLY A 46 -0.28 17.09 5.19
N ILE A 47 -0.06 15.77 5.06
CA ILE A 47 1.07 15.12 5.70
C ILE A 47 2.38 15.42 4.97
N SER A 48 3.44 15.60 5.75
CA SER A 48 4.79 15.76 5.24
C SER A 48 5.58 14.48 5.52
N LEU A 49 5.99 13.80 4.45
CA LEU A 49 6.79 12.56 4.53
C LEU A 49 8.18 12.82 3.95
N PRO A 50 9.22 12.09 4.43
CA PRO A 50 10.56 12.24 3.87
C PRO A 50 10.60 11.90 2.38
N ALA A 51 11.14 12.80 1.56
CA ALA A 51 11.17 12.62 0.11
C ALA A 51 11.95 11.36 -0.31
N ASN A 52 13.00 11.03 0.41
CA ASN A 52 13.82 9.83 0.11
C ASN A 52 13.15 8.51 0.49
N GLN A 53 12.00 8.56 1.16
CA GLN A 53 11.21 7.40 1.58
C GLN A 53 9.80 7.41 1.01
N THR A 54 9.54 8.24 0.01
CA THR A 54 8.19 8.45 -0.50
C THR A 54 8.15 8.37 -2.02
N ILE A 55 7.15 7.70 -2.55
CA ILE A 55 6.78 7.74 -3.97
C ILE A 55 5.41 8.38 -4.06
N LEU A 56 5.32 9.46 -4.84
CA LEU A 56 4.05 10.10 -5.15
C LEU A 56 3.43 9.42 -6.36
N LEU A 57 2.20 8.94 -6.21
CA LEU A 57 1.45 8.27 -7.27
C LEU A 57 0.38 9.20 -7.85
N PRO A 58 0.08 9.08 -9.15
CA PRO A 58 -1.06 9.80 -9.72
C PRO A 58 -2.37 9.30 -9.12
N ASP A 59 -3.42 10.09 -9.23
CA ASP A 59 -4.74 9.71 -8.75
C ASP A 59 -5.43 8.72 -9.67
N GLY A 60 -6.42 8.00 -9.12
CA GLY A 60 -7.37 7.19 -9.85
C GLY A 60 -6.83 5.84 -10.33
N GLU A 61 -7.63 5.19 -11.17
CA GLU A 61 -7.36 3.84 -11.67
C GLU A 61 -6.12 3.76 -12.57
N ASP A 62 -5.68 4.88 -13.17
CA ASP A 62 -4.51 4.90 -14.03
C ASP A 62 -3.22 4.47 -13.32
N GLN A 63 -3.16 4.60 -12.01
CA GLN A 63 -2.02 4.10 -11.24
C GLN A 63 -1.96 2.57 -11.19
N LYS A 64 -3.08 1.87 -11.45
CA LYS A 64 -3.16 0.40 -11.43
C LYS A 64 -2.75 -0.18 -12.78
N SER A 65 -1.48 -0.06 -13.13
CA SER A 65 -0.92 -0.50 -14.41
C SER A 65 0.40 -1.21 -14.22
N PHE A 66 0.82 -1.99 -15.23
CA PHE A 66 2.16 -2.57 -15.24
C PHE A 66 3.25 -1.51 -15.24
N GLN A 67 3.01 -0.37 -15.89
CA GLN A 67 3.98 0.72 -15.88
C GLN A 67 4.23 1.24 -14.47
N SER A 68 3.18 1.50 -13.70
CA SER A 68 3.30 1.92 -12.30
C SER A 68 3.92 0.81 -11.45
N PHE A 69 3.51 -0.42 -11.67
CA PHE A 69 4.07 -1.58 -10.97
C PHE A 69 5.57 -1.69 -11.21
N GLU A 70 6.02 -1.61 -12.46
CA GLU A 70 7.44 -1.65 -12.79
C GLU A 70 8.19 -0.49 -12.13
N GLN A 71 7.66 0.72 -12.24
CA GLN A 71 8.30 1.89 -11.63
C GLN A 71 8.50 1.72 -10.13
N VAL A 72 7.46 1.32 -9.42
CA VAL A 72 7.51 1.18 -7.96
C VAL A 72 8.46 0.06 -7.55
N THR A 73 8.41 -1.08 -8.23
CA THR A 73 9.31 -2.20 -7.93
C THR A 73 10.77 -1.84 -8.17
N ARG A 74 11.05 -1.10 -9.25
CA ARG A 74 12.42 -0.63 -9.53
C ARG A 74 12.89 0.36 -8.46
N GLU A 75 12.04 1.27 -8.02
CA GLU A 75 12.40 2.20 -6.95
C GLU A 75 12.63 1.48 -5.63
N CYS A 76 11.87 0.44 -5.33
CA CYS A 76 12.15 -0.41 -4.16
C CYS A 76 13.56 -1.00 -4.22
N ALA A 77 13.94 -1.54 -5.37
CA ALA A 77 15.25 -2.11 -5.56
C ALA A 77 16.37 -1.06 -5.49
N GLN A 78 16.18 0.08 -6.15
CA GLN A 78 17.13 1.18 -6.15
C GLN A 78 17.35 1.77 -4.76
N ARG A 79 16.34 1.76 -3.92
CA ARG A 79 16.42 2.27 -2.54
C ARG A 79 16.85 1.20 -1.54
N GLY A 80 17.21 0.01 -2.01
CA GLY A 80 17.80 -1.04 -1.18
C GLY A 80 16.80 -1.75 -0.27
N LEU A 81 15.53 -1.79 -0.60
CA LEU A 81 14.54 -2.54 0.17
C LEU A 81 14.86 -4.04 0.09
N ASN A 82 14.86 -4.69 1.25
CA ASN A 82 15.10 -6.13 1.37
C ASN A 82 13.83 -6.86 1.85
N ARG A 83 13.94 -8.15 2.15
CA ARG A 83 12.78 -8.95 2.56
C ARG A 83 12.17 -8.53 3.89
N SER A 84 12.88 -7.78 4.71
CA SER A 84 12.32 -7.24 5.96
C SER A 84 11.59 -5.91 5.76
N ALA A 85 11.56 -5.39 4.54
CA ALA A 85 10.98 -4.09 4.24
C ALA A 85 9.45 -4.07 4.43
N VAL A 86 8.92 -2.87 4.60
CA VAL A 86 7.49 -2.62 4.70
C VAL A 86 7.10 -1.54 3.69
N LEU A 87 6.06 -1.80 2.91
CA LEU A 87 5.42 -0.76 2.10
C LEU A 87 4.21 -0.20 2.82
N VAL A 88 4.02 1.10 2.75
CA VAL A 88 2.85 1.78 3.31
C VAL A 88 2.12 2.48 2.18
N GLY A 89 0.92 2.01 1.86
CA GLY A 89 0.08 2.60 0.82
C GLY A 89 -0.98 3.52 1.41
N ILE A 90 -0.94 4.79 1.03
CA ILE A 90 -1.82 5.84 1.56
C ILE A 90 -2.64 6.41 0.40
N GLY A 91 -3.92 6.13 0.38
CA GLY A 91 -4.79 6.59 -0.71
C GLY A 91 -6.10 5.84 -0.78
N GLY A 92 -6.77 5.96 -1.89
CA GLY A 92 -7.99 5.20 -2.17
C GLY A 92 -7.71 3.76 -2.56
N GLY A 93 -8.74 3.06 -3.05
CA GLY A 93 -8.64 1.65 -3.41
C GLY A 93 -7.57 1.36 -4.46
N ALA A 94 -7.39 2.24 -5.44
CA ALA A 94 -6.36 2.05 -6.46
C ALA A 94 -4.95 2.06 -5.87
N THR A 95 -4.68 2.95 -4.92
CA THR A 95 -3.37 3.03 -4.25
C THR A 95 -3.12 1.79 -3.40
N THR A 96 -4.10 1.36 -2.62
CA THR A 96 -3.93 0.18 -1.76
C THR A 96 -3.82 -1.09 -2.59
N ASP A 97 -4.57 -1.22 -3.68
CA ASP A 97 -4.45 -2.37 -4.59
C ASP A 97 -3.06 -2.47 -5.23
N LEU A 98 -2.55 -1.35 -5.74
CA LEU A 98 -1.21 -1.31 -6.32
C LEU A 98 -0.14 -1.62 -5.28
N THR A 99 -0.19 -0.98 -4.12
CA THR A 99 0.77 -1.20 -3.04
C THR A 99 0.80 -2.65 -2.62
N GLY A 100 -0.36 -3.24 -2.41
CA GLY A 100 -0.47 -4.64 -2.01
C GLY A 100 0.08 -5.59 -3.07
N TYR A 101 -0.15 -5.30 -4.35
CA TYR A 101 0.38 -6.14 -5.42
C TYR A 101 1.90 -6.03 -5.56
N VAL A 102 2.44 -4.83 -5.40
CA VAL A 102 3.91 -4.64 -5.33
C VAL A 102 4.47 -5.43 -4.14
N ALA A 103 3.84 -5.33 -2.97
CA ALA A 103 4.29 -6.06 -1.79
C ALA A 103 4.21 -7.57 -1.98
N ALA A 104 3.18 -8.07 -2.63
CA ALA A 104 3.01 -9.50 -2.92
C ALA A 104 4.10 -10.03 -3.86
N SER A 105 4.59 -9.20 -4.75
CA SER A 105 5.49 -9.59 -5.85
C SER A 105 6.96 -9.30 -5.55
N TYR A 106 7.25 -8.19 -4.88
CA TYR A 106 8.62 -7.77 -4.62
C TYR A 106 9.30 -8.80 -3.70
N MET A 107 10.43 -9.33 -4.15
CA MET A 107 11.19 -10.37 -3.43
C MET A 107 10.32 -11.55 -2.97
N ARG A 108 9.28 -11.89 -3.72
CA ARG A 108 8.29 -12.95 -3.44
C ARG A 108 7.43 -12.69 -2.22
N GLY A 109 7.30 -11.45 -1.85
CA GLY A 109 6.40 -11.02 -0.79
C GLY A 109 7.13 -10.30 0.35
N ILE A 110 6.72 -9.07 0.59
CA ILE A 110 7.12 -8.28 1.76
C ILE A 110 5.86 -7.80 2.47
N ASP A 111 6.02 -7.35 3.69
CA ASP A 111 4.90 -6.82 4.47
C ASP A 111 4.45 -5.47 3.94
N TRP A 112 3.19 -5.15 4.17
CA TRP A 112 2.65 -3.86 3.80
C TRP A 112 1.57 -3.41 4.76
N ILE A 113 1.34 -2.11 4.78
CA ILE A 113 0.30 -1.45 5.57
C ILE A 113 -0.59 -0.66 4.62
N ALA A 114 -1.90 -0.89 4.69
CA ALA A 114 -2.87 -0.10 3.96
C ALA A 114 -3.41 1.02 4.83
N VAL A 115 -3.34 2.25 4.32
CA VAL A 115 -3.94 3.43 4.94
C VAL A 115 -4.97 4.00 3.98
N PRO A 116 -6.20 3.46 3.97
CA PRO A 116 -7.22 3.89 3.04
C PRO A 116 -7.76 5.27 3.41
N THR A 117 -7.89 6.12 2.41
CA THR A 117 -8.40 7.50 2.56
C THR A 117 -9.77 7.68 1.93
N SER A 118 -10.38 6.61 1.42
CA SER A 118 -11.76 6.61 0.89
C SER A 118 -12.59 5.54 1.58
N LEU A 119 -13.90 5.71 1.59
CA LEU A 119 -14.81 4.74 2.20
C LEU A 119 -14.74 3.39 1.46
N ALA A 120 -14.72 3.39 0.14
CA ALA A 120 -14.57 2.17 -0.64
C ALA A 120 -13.26 1.45 -0.34
N GLY A 121 -12.16 2.20 -0.18
CA GLY A 121 -10.88 1.64 0.23
C GLY A 121 -10.93 1.02 1.62
N MET A 122 -11.64 1.65 2.55
CA MET A 122 -11.76 1.16 3.93
C MET A 122 -12.52 -0.16 4.01
N VAL A 123 -13.60 -0.33 3.26
CA VAL A 123 -14.51 -1.48 3.41
C VAL A 123 -14.26 -2.59 2.40
N ASP A 124 -13.50 -2.35 1.34
CA ASP A 124 -13.26 -3.31 0.26
C ASP A 124 -11.76 -3.51 0.01
N ALA A 125 -11.11 -2.53 -0.59
CA ALA A 125 -9.74 -2.71 -1.11
C ALA A 125 -8.69 -3.02 -0.03
N ALA A 126 -8.83 -2.48 1.18
CA ALA A 126 -7.85 -2.66 2.25
C ALA A 126 -8.06 -3.95 3.05
N ILE A 127 -9.21 -4.61 2.91
CA ILE A 127 -9.58 -5.78 3.71
C ILE A 127 -9.72 -7.00 2.80
N GLY A 128 -9.31 -8.16 3.31
CA GLY A 128 -9.44 -9.43 2.60
C GLY A 128 -8.26 -9.80 1.71
N GLY A 129 -7.27 -8.93 1.61
CA GLY A 129 -6.01 -9.26 0.94
C GLY A 129 -6.06 -9.31 -0.58
N LYS A 130 -7.11 -8.84 -1.20
CA LYS A 130 -7.19 -8.74 -2.67
C LYS A 130 -6.33 -7.57 -3.14
N THR A 131 -5.35 -7.85 -3.98
CA THR A 131 -4.44 -6.86 -4.56
C THR A 131 -4.36 -7.05 -6.05
N GLY A 132 -4.09 -6.01 -6.80
CA GLY A 132 -3.99 -6.18 -8.23
C GLY A 132 -3.84 -4.91 -9.02
N ILE A 133 -3.67 -5.12 -10.31
CA ILE A 133 -3.56 -4.06 -11.32
C ILE A 133 -4.48 -4.37 -12.50
N ASN A 134 -4.63 -3.40 -13.36
CA ASN A 134 -5.49 -3.48 -14.55
C ASN A 134 -4.67 -3.76 -15.80
N LEU A 135 -5.31 -4.38 -16.77
CA LEU A 135 -4.82 -4.49 -18.13
C LEU A 135 -5.71 -3.64 -19.05
N PRO A 136 -5.27 -3.33 -20.28
CA PRO A 136 -6.16 -2.71 -21.27
C PRO A 136 -7.44 -3.53 -21.52
N GLU A 137 -7.37 -4.85 -21.36
CA GLU A 137 -8.48 -5.79 -21.58
C GLU A 137 -9.50 -5.79 -20.44
N GLY A 138 -9.15 -5.30 -19.25
CA GLY A 138 -10.09 -5.27 -18.12
C GLY A 138 -9.45 -4.93 -16.79
N LYS A 139 -10.30 -4.67 -15.81
CA LYS A 139 -9.89 -4.31 -14.46
C LYS A 139 -9.57 -5.57 -13.65
N ASN A 140 -8.57 -5.46 -12.78
CA ASN A 140 -8.22 -6.48 -11.76
C ASN A 140 -7.93 -7.86 -12.34
N LEU A 141 -7.42 -7.92 -13.58
CA LEU A 141 -7.10 -9.19 -14.22
C LEU A 141 -5.76 -9.77 -13.78
N VAL A 142 -4.91 -8.97 -13.17
CA VAL A 142 -3.61 -9.39 -12.64
C VAL A 142 -3.54 -9.03 -11.18
N GLY A 143 -3.35 -10.00 -10.33
CA GLY A 143 -3.32 -9.75 -8.90
C GLY A 143 -2.95 -10.96 -8.08
N ALA A 144 -3.01 -10.77 -6.78
CA ALA A 144 -2.73 -11.81 -5.80
C ALA A 144 -3.51 -11.54 -4.52
N PHE A 145 -3.68 -12.58 -3.71
CA PHE A 145 -4.10 -12.40 -2.33
C PHE A 145 -2.87 -12.18 -1.46
N HIS A 146 -2.80 -11.04 -0.78
CA HIS A 146 -1.67 -10.69 0.07
C HIS A 146 -2.14 -9.76 1.20
N SER A 147 -2.27 -10.32 2.36
CA SER A 147 -2.73 -9.60 3.55
C SER A 147 -1.58 -8.88 4.26
#